data_2fc22c90818cf2afd3e9ab1269182b83
#
_entry.id   2fc22c90818cf2afd3e9ab1269182b83
#
_cell.length_a   1.000
_cell.length_b   1.000
_cell.length_c   1.000
_cell.angle_alpha   90.00
_cell.angle_beta   90.00
_cell.angle_gamma   90.00
#
_symmetry.space_group_name_H-M   'P 1'
#
loop_
_entity.id
_entity.type
_entity.pdbx_description
1 polymer ?
#
loop_
_entity_poly.entity_id
_entity_poly.type
_entity_poly.pdbx_seq_one_letter_code
_entity_poly.pdbx_strand_id
1 'polypeptide(L)'
;MIFDTHAHYDDEQFDGDRDELLKSMPDLGVGTIVDVSATYESCEKVLTLAGKYPHVYAAIGVHPDEVGELNEDKIQHMKELCCNKKVVAVGEIGLDYYWDNEPHEVQQKWFIRQLELAGEVKKPVIIHSREAAADTMYIMKNYAQGLGGVIHCYSYSREMAEEYVKMGFYIGIGGVVTFKNAKKLKDVAAAIPIEKIVLETDCPYMAPEPYRGKRNQSSYIQYVAEKIAELKAMSPEEVIAVTEKNARDLYGI
;
A
#
# COMPACT_ATOMS: atom_id res chain seq x y z
N MET A 1 -16.57 -3.75 7.07
CA MET A 1 -16.59 -3.08 5.73
C MET A 1 -15.24 -3.30 5.05
N ILE A 2 -15.14 -3.13 3.74
CA ILE A 2 -13.85 -3.17 3.04
C ILE A 2 -12.95 -2.03 3.53
N PHE A 3 -11.67 -2.34 3.78
CA PHE A 3 -10.62 -1.38 4.01
C PHE A 3 -9.62 -1.49 2.86
N ASP A 4 -9.49 -0.44 2.04
CA ASP A 4 -8.47 -0.35 0.99
C ASP A 4 -7.20 0.26 1.57
N THR A 5 -6.15 -0.55 1.72
CA THR A 5 -4.92 -0.10 2.37
C THR A 5 -3.97 0.66 1.45
N HIS A 6 -4.24 0.69 0.13
CA HIS A 6 -3.38 1.37 -0.84
C HIS A 6 -4.16 1.73 -2.12
N ALA A 7 -4.34 3.01 -2.35
CA ALA A 7 -5.01 3.59 -3.51
C ALA A 7 -4.35 4.91 -3.91
N HIS A 8 -4.48 5.32 -5.18
CA HIS A 8 -4.00 6.59 -5.72
C HIS A 8 -5.17 7.37 -6.33
N TYR A 9 -6.08 7.84 -5.50
CA TYR A 9 -7.20 8.68 -5.95
C TYR A 9 -6.78 10.09 -6.35
N ASP A 10 -5.55 10.49 -6.07
CA ASP A 10 -4.95 11.74 -6.58
C ASP A 10 -4.53 11.67 -8.05
N ASP A 11 -4.47 10.46 -8.65
CA ASP A 11 -4.12 10.22 -10.06
C ASP A 11 -5.11 10.91 -11.02
N GLU A 12 -4.59 11.45 -12.13
CA GLU A 12 -5.34 12.17 -13.17
C GLU A 12 -6.46 11.34 -13.82
N GLN A 13 -6.34 10.02 -13.83
CA GLN A 13 -7.37 9.14 -14.35
C GLN A 13 -8.71 9.27 -13.60
N PHE A 14 -8.68 9.84 -12.39
CA PHE A 14 -9.88 10.10 -11.60
C PHE A 14 -10.41 11.55 -11.72
N ASP A 15 -9.75 12.45 -12.42
CA ASP A 15 -10.11 13.87 -12.47
C ASP A 15 -11.57 14.12 -12.88
N GLY A 16 -12.10 13.27 -13.77
CA GLY A 16 -13.47 13.42 -14.30
C GLY A 16 -14.59 13.04 -13.33
N ASP A 17 -14.31 12.15 -12.34
CA ASP A 17 -15.35 11.57 -11.48
C ASP A 17 -14.89 11.27 -10.04
N ARG A 18 -13.69 11.69 -9.65
CA ARG A 18 -13.09 11.44 -8.32
C ARG A 18 -14.05 11.74 -7.17
N ASP A 19 -14.69 12.90 -7.20
CA ASP A 19 -15.57 13.35 -6.15
C ASP A 19 -16.82 12.48 -6.00
N GLU A 20 -17.41 12.13 -7.13
CA GLU A 20 -18.60 11.28 -7.19
C GLU A 20 -18.28 9.86 -6.74
N LEU A 21 -17.15 9.34 -7.22
CA LEU A 21 -16.66 8.02 -6.89
C LEU A 21 -16.34 7.89 -5.39
N LEU A 22 -15.53 8.79 -4.82
CA LEU A 22 -15.20 8.75 -3.39
C LEU A 22 -16.42 8.89 -2.49
N LYS A 23 -17.39 9.74 -2.85
CA LYS A 23 -18.66 9.86 -2.10
C LYS A 23 -19.50 8.59 -2.12
N SER A 24 -19.43 7.80 -3.20
CA SER A 24 -20.19 6.56 -3.33
C SER A 24 -19.57 5.36 -2.62
N MET A 25 -18.30 5.42 -2.24
CA MET A 25 -17.58 4.26 -1.67
C MET A 25 -18.22 3.66 -0.42
N PRO A 26 -18.73 4.45 0.57
CA PRO A 26 -19.42 3.86 1.72
C PRO A 26 -20.66 3.04 1.33
N ASP A 27 -21.45 3.51 0.35
CA ASP A 27 -22.64 2.83 -0.14
C ASP A 27 -22.28 1.54 -0.93
N LEU A 28 -21.06 1.46 -1.46
CA LEU A 28 -20.49 0.29 -2.12
C LEU A 28 -19.76 -0.67 -1.15
N GLY A 29 -19.89 -0.44 0.17
CA GLY A 29 -19.33 -1.30 1.20
C GLY A 29 -17.87 -1.01 1.57
N VAL A 30 -17.26 0.05 1.01
CA VAL A 30 -15.89 0.48 1.34
C VAL A 30 -15.93 1.48 2.50
N GLY A 31 -15.43 1.07 3.66
CA GLY A 31 -15.48 1.87 4.89
C GLY A 31 -14.28 2.76 5.12
N THR A 32 -13.12 2.41 4.55
CA THR A 32 -11.87 3.15 4.73
C THR A 32 -10.97 2.99 3.51
N ILE A 33 -10.29 4.06 3.15
CA ILE A 33 -9.31 4.11 2.04
C ILE A 33 -8.07 4.85 2.54
N VAL A 34 -6.89 4.33 2.26
CA VAL A 34 -5.63 5.05 2.39
C VAL A 34 -5.18 5.48 1.01
N ASP A 35 -5.22 6.79 0.77
CA ASP A 35 -4.74 7.44 -0.45
C ASP A 35 -3.25 7.73 -0.29
N VAL A 36 -2.42 7.20 -1.19
CA VAL A 36 -0.97 7.09 -1.00
C VAL A 36 -0.25 7.99 -2.00
N SER A 37 0.63 8.86 -1.51
CA SER A 37 1.43 9.70 -2.40
C SER A 37 2.57 8.90 -3.05
N ALA A 38 2.80 9.17 -4.34
CA ALA A 38 3.91 8.61 -5.11
C ALA A 38 5.01 9.66 -5.40
N THR A 39 4.62 10.95 -5.51
CA THR A 39 5.56 12.06 -5.75
C THR A 39 5.56 13.02 -4.56
N TYR A 40 6.58 13.87 -4.47
CA TYR A 40 6.60 14.92 -3.45
C TYR A 40 5.38 15.86 -3.56
N GLU A 41 5.00 16.23 -4.78
CA GLU A 41 3.87 17.10 -5.08
C GLU A 41 2.52 16.45 -4.72
N SER A 42 2.43 15.12 -4.80
CA SER A 42 1.22 14.38 -4.45
C SER A 42 0.99 14.29 -2.94
N CYS A 43 2.01 14.53 -2.09
CA CYS A 43 1.87 14.51 -0.63
C CYS A 43 0.77 15.47 -0.13
N GLU A 44 0.71 16.69 -0.66
CA GLU A 44 -0.34 17.65 -0.29
C GLU A 44 -1.70 17.31 -0.92
N LYS A 45 -1.71 16.69 -2.12
CA LYS A 45 -2.95 16.29 -2.81
C LYS A 45 -3.68 15.21 -2.02
N VAL A 46 -2.98 14.12 -1.65
CA VAL A 46 -3.59 13.02 -0.87
C VAL A 46 -4.07 13.52 0.49
N LEU A 47 -3.34 14.42 1.14
CA LEU A 47 -3.75 15.01 2.41
C LEU A 47 -4.99 15.89 2.25
N THR A 48 -5.10 16.62 1.16
CA THR A 48 -6.30 17.42 0.82
C THR A 48 -7.52 16.52 0.62
N LEU A 49 -7.38 15.40 -0.10
CA LEU A 49 -8.44 14.42 -0.27
C LEU A 49 -8.84 13.78 1.06
N ALA A 50 -7.88 13.40 1.89
CA ALA A 50 -8.14 12.87 3.22
C ALA A 50 -8.88 13.86 4.12
N GLY A 51 -8.61 15.15 3.99
CA GLY A 51 -9.35 16.22 4.70
C GLY A 51 -10.79 16.40 4.23
N LYS A 52 -11.07 16.10 2.96
CA LYS A 52 -12.39 16.28 2.34
C LYS A 52 -13.37 15.13 2.65
N TYR A 53 -12.86 13.92 2.80
CA TYR A 53 -13.69 12.72 2.99
C TYR A 53 -13.38 12.04 4.33
N PRO A 54 -14.39 11.78 5.20
CA PRO A 54 -14.17 11.21 6.53
C PRO A 54 -13.57 9.81 6.49
N HIS A 55 -13.87 9.01 5.47
CA HIS A 55 -13.40 7.64 5.29
C HIS A 55 -12.07 7.54 4.51
N VAL A 56 -11.49 8.67 4.07
CA VAL A 56 -10.19 8.71 3.40
C VAL A 56 -9.12 9.16 4.39
N TYR A 57 -8.00 8.46 4.39
CA TYR A 57 -6.76 8.77 5.09
C TYR A 57 -5.63 8.93 4.07
N ALA A 58 -4.49 9.44 4.49
CA ALA A 58 -3.34 9.66 3.62
C ALA A 58 -2.11 8.88 4.11
N ALA A 59 -1.27 8.47 3.17
CA ALA A 59 0.11 8.10 3.44
C ALA A 59 1.04 9.06 2.69
N ILE A 60 2.13 9.48 3.35
CA ILE A 60 3.07 10.48 2.84
C ILE A 60 4.41 9.82 2.57
N GLY A 61 4.82 9.80 1.31
CA GLY A 61 6.09 9.22 0.88
C GLY A 61 6.40 9.61 -0.56
N VAL A 62 7.59 9.22 -1.03
CA VAL A 62 8.01 9.41 -2.42
C VAL A 62 8.50 8.07 -2.97
N HIS A 63 7.85 7.64 -4.04
CA HIS A 63 8.13 6.41 -4.77
C HIS A 63 9.58 6.38 -5.29
N PRO A 64 10.24 5.22 -5.32
CA PRO A 64 11.63 5.12 -5.78
C PRO A 64 11.93 5.73 -7.15
N ASP A 65 10.97 5.75 -8.07
CA ASP A 65 11.13 6.36 -9.39
C ASP A 65 11.14 7.90 -9.39
N GLU A 66 10.76 8.53 -8.25
CA GLU A 66 10.54 9.98 -8.11
C GLU A 66 11.48 10.62 -7.07
N VAL A 67 12.45 9.86 -6.55
CA VAL A 67 13.31 10.31 -5.45
C VAL A 67 14.47 11.23 -5.89
N GLY A 68 14.70 11.39 -7.18
CA GLY A 68 15.85 12.15 -7.72
C GLY A 68 15.91 13.60 -7.24
N GLU A 69 14.76 14.22 -7.01
CA GLU A 69 14.68 15.61 -6.54
C GLU A 69 14.53 15.74 -5.01
N LEU A 70 14.54 14.62 -4.26
CA LEU A 70 14.45 14.69 -2.80
C LEU A 70 15.68 15.38 -2.19
N ASN A 71 15.43 16.11 -1.13
CA ASN A 71 16.44 16.75 -0.27
C ASN A 71 15.91 16.84 1.16
N GLU A 72 16.76 17.25 2.11
CA GLU A 72 16.37 17.30 3.53
C GLU A 72 15.27 18.34 3.82
N ASP A 73 15.16 19.41 3.05
CA ASP A 73 14.06 20.39 3.22
C ASP A 73 12.71 19.75 2.86
N LYS A 74 12.67 18.97 1.76
CA LYS A 74 11.48 18.20 1.37
C LYS A 74 11.13 17.14 2.43
N ILE A 75 12.11 16.43 2.96
CA ILE A 75 11.92 15.47 4.07
C ILE A 75 11.37 16.17 5.32
N GLN A 76 11.89 17.33 5.67
CA GLN A 76 11.39 18.11 6.81
C GLN A 76 9.93 18.54 6.59
N HIS A 77 9.57 18.97 5.39
CA HIS A 77 8.17 19.30 5.06
C HIS A 77 7.26 18.06 5.14
N MET A 78 7.69 16.92 4.59
CA MET A 78 6.96 15.65 4.73
C MET A 78 6.73 15.27 6.20
N LYS A 79 7.75 15.49 7.06
CA LYS A 79 7.62 15.31 8.50
C LYS A 79 6.53 16.19 9.13
N GLU A 80 6.41 17.43 8.70
CA GLU A 80 5.37 18.36 9.15
C GLU A 80 3.98 17.86 8.70
N LEU A 81 3.83 17.42 7.44
CA LEU A 81 2.59 16.82 6.94
C LEU A 81 2.18 15.59 7.75
N CYS A 82 3.16 14.76 8.15
CA CYS A 82 2.93 13.59 8.99
C CYS A 82 2.36 13.90 10.38
N CYS A 83 2.42 15.15 10.86
CA CYS A 83 1.77 15.56 12.11
C CYS A 83 0.23 15.63 12.00
N ASN A 84 -0.34 15.62 10.79
CA ASN A 84 -1.77 15.61 10.59
C ASN A 84 -2.36 14.25 10.99
N LYS A 85 -3.49 14.27 11.72
CA LYS A 85 -4.18 13.05 12.19
C LYS A 85 -4.71 12.15 11.06
N LYS A 86 -4.91 12.73 9.87
CA LYS A 86 -5.33 11.98 8.68
C LYS A 86 -4.18 11.23 7.99
N VAL A 87 -2.92 11.55 8.31
CA VAL A 87 -1.78 10.80 7.81
C VAL A 87 -1.54 9.60 8.71
N VAL A 88 -1.64 8.40 8.15
CA VAL A 88 -1.58 7.13 8.90
C VAL A 88 -0.30 6.33 8.66
N ALA A 89 0.47 6.64 7.62
CA ALA A 89 1.71 5.94 7.29
C ALA A 89 2.72 6.85 6.59
N VAL A 90 3.97 6.41 6.55
CA VAL A 90 4.99 6.90 5.61
C VAL A 90 5.05 5.92 4.43
N GLY A 91 4.75 6.40 3.25
CA GLY A 91 4.68 5.61 2.02
C GLY A 91 3.96 6.37 0.89
N GLU A 92 4.18 5.93 -0.30
CA GLU A 92 4.86 4.73 -0.77
C GLU A 92 6.38 4.98 -0.85
N ILE A 93 7.19 4.09 -0.26
CA ILE A 93 8.65 4.18 -0.24
C ILE A 93 9.26 2.82 -0.57
N GLY A 94 10.47 2.77 -1.10
CA GLY A 94 11.09 1.48 -1.39
C GLY A 94 12.07 1.49 -2.54
N LEU A 95 12.07 0.41 -3.34
CA LEU A 95 12.95 0.21 -4.49
C LEU A 95 12.17 -0.31 -5.71
N ASP A 96 12.42 0.28 -6.88
CA ASP A 96 11.94 -0.21 -8.17
C ASP A 96 13.10 -0.31 -9.18
N TYR A 97 13.55 -1.53 -9.48
CA TYR A 97 14.62 -1.78 -10.44
C TYR A 97 14.08 -2.22 -11.81
N TYR A 98 12.75 -2.21 -11.97
CA TYR A 98 12.13 -2.54 -13.24
C TYR A 98 12.05 -1.34 -14.18
N TRP A 99 11.63 -0.18 -13.67
CA TRP A 99 11.56 1.05 -14.47
C TRP A 99 12.92 1.72 -14.59
N ASP A 100 13.78 1.57 -13.57
CA ASP A 100 15.17 2.07 -13.54
C ASP A 100 15.30 3.57 -13.85
N ASN A 101 14.31 4.35 -13.42
CA ASN A 101 14.25 5.80 -13.66
C ASN A 101 15.30 6.55 -12.85
N GLU A 102 15.64 6.04 -11.66
CA GLU A 102 16.63 6.63 -10.75
C GLU A 102 17.73 5.60 -10.44
N PRO A 103 19.00 6.01 -10.30
CA PRO A 103 20.10 5.11 -9.94
C PRO A 103 19.80 4.35 -8.65
N HIS A 104 20.15 3.05 -8.60
CA HIS A 104 19.86 2.18 -7.46
C HIS A 104 20.39 2.76 -6.14
N GLU A 105 21.60 3.34 -6.13
CA GLU A 105 22.16 3.97 -4.94
C GLU A 105 21.37 5.21 -4.47
N VAL A 106 20.73 5.94 -5.39
CA VAL A 106 19.87 7.07 -5.06
C VAL A 106 18.56 6.57 -4.45
N GLN A 107 17.94 5.55 -5.06
CA GLN A 107 16.75 4.90 -4.51
C GLN A 107 17.02 4.35 -3.10
N GLN A 108 18.13 3.60 -2.90
CA GLN A 108 18.50 3.03 -1.60
C GLN A 108 18.73 4.11 -0.53
N LYS A 109 19.44 5.19 -0.87
CA LYS A 109 19.68 6.33 0.02
C LYS A 109 18.36 6.91 0.53
N TRP A 110 17.44 7.22 -0.39
CA TRP A 110 16.19 7.87 -0.02
C TRP A 110 15.18 6.91 0.59
N PHE A 111 15.24 5.62 0.26
CA PHE A 111 14.49 4.59 0.97
C PHE A 111 14.88 4.55 2.45
N ILE A 112 16.19 4.46 2.75
CA ILE A 112 16.70 4.48 4.14
C ILE A 112 16.27 5.77 4.84
N ARG A 113 16.44 6.93 4.20
CA ARG A 113 16.08 8.22 4.80
C ARG A 113 14.58 8.32 5.12
N GLN A 114 13.71 7.76 4.28
CA GLN A 114 12.27 7.75 4.54
C GLN A 114 11.87 6.71 5.61
N LEU A 115 12.61 5.60 5.76
CA LEU A 115 12.45 4.70 6.92
C LEU A 115 12.81 5.42 8.23
N GLU A 116 13.89 6.21 8.25
CA GLU A 116 14.26 7.05 9.39
C GLU A 116 13.15 8.05 9.72
N LEU A 117 12.61 8.73 8.70
CA LEU A 117 11.46 9.63 8.86
C LEU A 117 10.28 8.90 9.53
N ALA A 118 9.95 7.69 9.09
CA ALA A 118 8.86 6.90 9.68
C ALA A 118 9.11 6.62 11.19
N GLY A 119 10.35 6.33 11.56
CA GLY A 119 10.77 6.17 12.96
C GLY A 119 10.64 7.47 13.76
N GLU A 120 11.05 8.61 13.18
CA GLU A 120 10.93 9.94 13.80
C GLU A 120 9.47 10.33 14.07
N VAL A 121 8.56 10.04 13.13
CA VAL A 121 7.13 10.37 13.25
C VAL A 121 6.30 9.26 13.88
N LYS A 122 6.90 8.11 14.18
CA LYS A 122 6.28 6.92 14.79
C LYS A 122 5.06 6.43 14.00
N LYS A 123 5.20 6.32 12.69
CA LYS A 123 4.17 5.79 11.79
C LYS A 123 4.64 4.51 11.11
N PRO A 124 3.72 3.59 10.80
CA PRO A 124 4.03 2.43 9.97
C PRO A 124 4.43 2.85 8.56
N VAL A 125 5.01 1.91 7.80
CA VAL A 125 5.48 2.16 6.45
C VAL A 125 4.72 1.34 5.41
N ILE A 126 4.56 1.89 4.20
CA ILE A 126 4.05 1.20 3.02
C ILE A 126 5.23 1.01 2.07
N ILE A 127 5.64 -0.25 1.86
CA ILE A 127 6.86 -0.60 1.14
C ILE A 127 6.55 -1.07 -0.27
N HIS A 128 7.08 -0.35 -1.25
CA HIS A 128 7.18 -0.76 -2.63
C HIS A 128 8.44 -1.61 -2.85
N SER A 129 8.32 -2.68 -3.61
CA SER A 129 9.49 -3.47 -4.04
C SER A 129 9.22 -4.17 -5.36
N ARG A 130 9.98 -3.81 -6.40
CA ARG A 130 9.85 -4.41 -7.72
C ARG A 130 11.21 -4.69 -8.33
N GLU A 131 11.47 -5.97 -8.69
CA GLU A 131 12.77 -6.48 -9.18
C GLU A 131 13.97 -6.18 -8.26
N ALA A 132 13.70 -5.80 -6.98
CA ALA A 132 14.66 -5.35 -5.99
C ALA A 132 14.66 -6.20 -4.70
N ALA A 133 14.23 -7.46 -4.78
CA ALA A 133 13.94 -8.33 -3.63
C ALA A 133 15.08 -8.41 -2.59
N ALA A 134 16.32 -8.61 -3.04
CA ALA A 134 17.47 -8.80 -2.15
C ALA A 134 17.82 -7.51 -1.40
N ASP A 135 17.89 -6.39 -2.11
CA ASP A 135 18.26 -5.10 -1.54
C ASP A 135 17.16 -4.56 -0.63
N THR A 136 15.88 -4.73 -1.03
CA THR A 136 14.75 -4.39 -0.14
C THR A 136 14.83 -5.19 1.16
N MET A 137 15.01 -6.51 1.10
CA MET A 137 15.12 -7.35 2.30
C MET A 137 16.32 -6.95 3.16
N TYR A 138 17.47 -6.65 2.54
CA TYR A 138 18.66 -6.19 3.25
C TYR A 138 18.40 -4.87 3.99
N ILE A 139 17.82 -3.87 3.30
CA ILE A 139 17.52 -2.56 3.91
C ILE A 139 16.48 -2.72 5.02
N MET A 140 15.42 -3.48 4.80
CA MET A 140 14.39 -3.70 5.81
C MET A 140 14.95 -4.36 7.08
N LYS A 141 15.83 -5.36 6.95
CA LYS A 141 16.46 -6.03 8.11
C LYS A 141 17.37 -5.09 8.91
N ASN A 142 18.01 -4.12 8.27
CA ASN A 142 19.00 -3.26 8.92
C ASN A 142 18.42 -1.90 9.38
N TYR A 143 17.41 -1.37 8.70
CA TYR A 143 16.93 0.00 8.92
C TYR A 143 15.45 0.11 9.33
N ALA A 144 14.66 -0.97 9.20
CA ALA A 144 13.25 -0.95 9.58
C ALA A 144 12.97 -1.63 10.93
N GLN A 145 13.98 -1.83 11.77
CA GLN A 145 13.81 -2.48 13.08
C GLN A 145 12.91 -1.65 13.99
N GLY A 146 11.87 -2.29 14.53
CA GLY A 146 10.88 -1.62 15.39
C GLY A 146 9.81 -0.83 14.64
N LEU A 147 9.88 -0.76 13.30
CA LEU A 147 8.80 -0.25 12.48
C LEU A 147 7.78 -1.37 12.20
N GLY A 148 6.48 -1.02 12.18
CA GLY A 148 5.43 -1.83 11.56
C GLY A 148 5.18 -1.37 10.13
N GLY A 149 4.44 -2.14 9.36
CA GLY A 149 4.14 -1.73 7.98
C GLY A 149 3.53 -2.84 7.14
N VAL A 150 3.43 -2.57 5.86
CA VAL A 150 2.96 -3.49 4.83
C VAL A 150 3.95 -3.53 3.66
N ILE A 151 4.20 -4.73 3.15
CA ILE A 151 4.83 -4.90 1.84
C ILE A 151 3.68 -4.90 0.83
N HIS A 152 3.48 -3.76 0.19
CA HIS A 152 2.37 -3.54 -0.73
C HIS A 152 2.59 -4.26 -2.06
N CYS A 153 1.51 -4.55 -2.78
CA CYS A 153 1.48 -5.20 -4.10
C CYS A 153 2.42 -6.42 -4.21
N TYR A 154 2.36 -7.29 -3.18
CA TYR A 154 3.34 -8.35 -2.99
C TYR A 154 3.45 -9.28 -4.20
N SER A 155 4.67 -9.50 -4.71
CA SER A 155 4.91 -10.26 -5.94
C SER A 155 6.02 -11.33 -5.85
N TYR A 156 6.69 -11.45 -4.69
CA TYR A 156 7.81 -12.35 -4.48
C TYR A 156 7.39 -13.75 -4.01
N SER A 157 8.36 -14.55 -3.52
CA SER A 157 8.11 -15.91 -3.09
C SER A 157 7.45 -15.97 -1.71
N ARG A 158 6.88 -17.14 -1.40
CA ARG A 158 6.29 -17.43 -0.08
C ARG A 158 7.32 -17.29 1.04
N GLU A 159 8.54 -17.81 0.85
CA GLU A 159 9.60 -17.78 1.85
C GLU A 159 9.95 -16.34 2.23
N MET A 160 9.99 -15.43 1.26
CA MET A 160 10.22 -14.01 1.54
C MET A 160 9.04 -13.37 2.28
N ALA A 161 7.80 -13.73 1.93
CA ALA A 161 6.63 -13.26 2.66
C ALA A 161 6.67 -13.71 4.13
N GLU A 162 7.03 -14.97 4.39
CA GLU A 162 7.20 -15.51 5.74
C GLU A 162 8.29 -14.75 6.55
N GLU A 163 9.38 -14.32 5.89
CA GLU A 163 10.40 -13.48 6.53
C GLU A 163 9.85 -12.09 6.91
N TYR A 164 9.15 -11.41 6.00
CA TYR A 164 8.51 -10.13 6.32
C TYR A 164 7.48 -10.25 7.46
N VAL A 165 6.69 -11.33 7.47
CA VAL A 165 5.73 -11.62 8.55
C VAL A 165 6.45 -11.82 9.90
N LYS A 166 7.59 -12.54 9.94
CA LYS A 166 8.42 -12.69 11.15
C LYS A 166 8.99 -11.35 11.63
N MET A 167 9.27 -10.42 10.72
CA MET A 167 9.68 -9.04 11.05
C MET A 167 8.53 -8.16 11.56
N GLY A 168 7.28 -8.68 11.54
CA GLY A 168 6.09 -7.96 12.02
C GLY A 168 5.26 -7.29 10.92
N PHE A 169 5.69 -7.39 9.66
CA PHE A 169 5.00 -6.74 8.53
C PHE A 169 3.77 -7.52 8.07
N TYR A 170 2.82 -6.79 7.49
CA TYR A 170 1.70 -7.33 6.75
C TYR A 170 2.07 -7.52 5.27
N ILE A 171 1.31 -8.37 4.59
CA ILE A 171 1.41 -8.62 3.15
C ILE A 171 0.19 -8.02 2.47
N GLY A 172 0.40 -7.05 1.59
CA GLY A 172 -0.62 -6.43 0.76
C GLY A 172 -0.97 -7.32 -0.42
N ILE A 173 -2.26 -7.64 -0.58
CA ILE A 173 -2.76 -8.47 -1.67
C ILE A 173 -3.85 -7.71 -2.42
N GLY A 174 -3.57 -7.41 -3.69
CA GLY A 174 -4.47 -6.72 -4.60
C GLY A 174 -5.00 -7.59 -5.74
N GLY A 175 -5.54 -6.94 -6.76
CA GLY A 175 -6.27 -7.53 -7.89
C GLY A 175 -5.55 -8.66 -8.62
N VAL A 176 -4.21 -8.64 -8.64
CA VAL A 176 -3.37 -9.65 -9.31
C VAL A 176 -3.65 -11.07 -8.82
N VAL A 177 -4.06 -11.26 -7.56
CA VAL A 177 -4.38 -12.61 -7.03
C VAL A 177 -5.51 -13.31 -7.80
N THR A 178 -6.37 -12.55 -8.47
CA THR A 178 -7.47 -13.09 -9.29
C THR A 178 -7.01 -13.62 -10.65
N PHE A 179 -5.83 -13.21 -11.14
CA PHE A 179 -5.35 -13.57 -12.48
C PHE A 179 -5.03 -15.07 -12.60
N LYS A 180 -5.34 -15.66 -13.77
CA LYS A 180 -5.10 -17.09 -14.02
C LYS A 180 -3.65 -17.51 -13.80
N ASN A 181 -2.69 -16.67 -14.22
CA ASN A 181 -1.26 -16.93 -14.17
C ASN A 181 -0.57 -16.50 -12.87
N ALA A 182 -1.27 -15.92 -11.90
CA ALA A 182 -0.71 -15.47 -10.62
C ALA A 182 -0.45 -16.63 -9.64
N LYS A 183 0.20 -17.71 -10.08
CA LYS A 183 0.43 -18.91 -9.26
C LYS A 183 1.21 -18.62 -7.98
N LYS A 184 2.28 -17.82 -8.09
CA LYS A 184 3.14 -17.46 -6.96
C LYS A 184 2.37 -16.68 -5.89
N LEU A 185 1.62 -15.64 -6.29
CA LEU A 185 0.83 -14.85 -5.34
C LEU A 185 -0.31 -15.66 -4.70
N LYS A 186 -0.92 -16.59 -5.43
CA LYS A 186 -1.93 -17.51 -4.88
C LYS A 186 -1.35 -18.44 -3.83
N ASP A 187 -0.11 -18.94 -4.04
CA ASP A 187 0.59 -19.74 -3.04
C ASP A 187 0.88 -18.92 -1.77
N VAL A 188 1.34 -17.68 -1.93
CA VAL A 188 1.53 -16.73 -0.82
C VAL A 188 0.21 -16.50 -0.08
N ALA A 189 -0.86 -16.14 -0.81
CA ALA A 189 -2.18 -15.87 -0.22
C ALA A 189 -2.74 -17.09 0.54
N ALA A 190 -2.51 -18.31 0.05
CA ALA A 190 -2.92 -19.54 0.72
C ALA A 190 -2.11 -19.82 1.99
N ALA A 191 -0.79 -19.56 1.97
CA ALA A 191 0.14 -19.97 3.01
C ALA A 191 0.24 -18.97 4.17
N ILE A 192 0.27 -17.65 3.89
CA ILE A 192 0.41 -16.63 4.94
C ILE A 192 -0.85 -16.59 5.82
N PRO A 193 -0.71 -16.54 7.15
CA PRO A 193 -1.88 -16.41 8.05
C PRO A 193 -2.76 -15.21 7.66
N ILE A 194 -4.08 -15.40 7.67
CA ILE A 194 -5.02 -14.34 7.27
C ILE A 194 -4.85 -13.06 8.14
N GLU A 195 -4.43 -13.23 9.39
CA GLU A 195 -4.14 -12.16 10.35
C GLU A 195 -2.91 -11.31 9.95
N LYS A 196 -2.20 -11.70 8.90
CA LYS A 196 -1.03 -10.99 8.34
C LYS A 196 -1.26 -10.52 6.89
N ILE A 197 -2.48 -10.62 6.40
CA ILE A 197 -2.88 -10.15 5.07
C ILE A 197 -3.71 -8.87 5.23
N VAL A 198 -3.44 -7.89 4.39
CA VAL A 198 -4.31 -6.71 4.15
C VAL A 198 -4.72 -6.67 2.69
N LEU A 199 -5.88 -6.07 2.41
CA LEU A 199 -6.42 -5.95 1.05
C LEU A 199 -6.17 -4.54 0.52
N GLU A 200 -5.86 -4.46 -0.76
CA GLU A 200 -5.59 -3.21 -1.44
C GLU A 200 -6.07 -3.25 -2.89
N THR A 201 -6.13 -2.09 -3.53
CA THR A 201 -6.42 -2.00 -4.97
C THR A 201 -5.22 -1.65 -5.80
N ASP A 202 -4.39 -0.73 -5.32
CA ASP A 202 -3.41 -0.02 -6.15
C ASP A 202 -4.12 0.74 -7.30
N CYS A 203 -5.36 1.20 -7.06
CA CYS A 203 -6.15 1.88 -8.10
C CYS A 203 -5.55 3.25 -8.43
N PRO A 204 -5.55 3.63 -9.71
CA PRO A 204 -6.35 3.14 -10.85
C PRO A 204 -5.81 1.87 -11.53
N TYR A 205 -4.71 1.31 -11.06
CA TYR A 205 -4.00 0.19 -11.67
C TYR A 205 -4.51 -1.18 -11.17
N MET A 206 -3.99 -2.26 -11.74
CA MET A 206 -4.11 -3.65 -11.26
C MET A 206 -5.54 -4.15 -11.00
N ALA A 207 -6.53 -3.70 -11.81
CA ALA A 207 -7.93 -4.14 -11.66
C ALA A 207 -8.04 -5.68 -11.66
N PRO A 208 -8.82 -6.26 -10.71
CA PRO A 208 -9.04 -7.71 -10.64
C PRO A 208 -9.87 -8.22 -11.81
N GLU A 209 -9.85 -9.54 -12.06
CA GLU A 209 -10.87 -10.17 -12.89
C GLU A 209 -12.26 -10.01 -12.21
N PRO A 210 -13.33 -9.68 -12.95
CA PRO A 210 -13.44 -9.64 -14.42
C PRO A 210 -13.09 -8.27 -15.04
N TYR A 211 -12.60 -7.31 -14.27
CA TYR A 211 -12.34 -5.93 -14.73
C TYR A 211 -10.91 -5.69 -15.22
N ARG A 212 -10.10 -6.73 -15.36
CA ARG A 212 -8.74 -6.62 -15.84
C ARG A 212 -8.63 -5.77 -17.12
N GLY A 213 -7.71 -4.79 -17.12
CA GLY A 213 -7.54 -3.83 -18.24
C GLY A 213 -8.52 -2.65 -18.22
N LYS A 214 -9.36 -2.54 -17.19
CA LYS A 214 -10.17 -1.35 -16.88
C LYS A 214 -9.52 -0.55 -15.76
N ARG A 215 -9.94 0.71 -15.56
CA ARG A 215 -9.58 1.50 -14.39
C ARG A 215 -10.09 0.79 -13.13
N ASN A 216 -9.20 0.57 -12.16
CA ASN A 216 -9.52 -0.03 -10.88
C ASN A 216 -10.17 0.98 -9.92
N GLN A 217 -10.81 0.49 -8.86
CA GLN A 217 -11.41 1.28 -7.79
C GLN A 217 -11.60 0.45 -6.52
N SER A 218 -11.66 1.07 -5.34
CA SER A 218 -11.68 0.39 -4.04
C SER A 218 -12.80 -0.64 -3.87
N SER A 219 -13.97 -0.42 -4.49
CA SER A 219 -15.09 -1.39 -4.41
C SER A 219 -14.78 -2.73 -5.11
N TYR A 220 -13.75 -2.79 -5.96
CA TYR A 220 -13.34 -4.04 -6.61
C TYR A 220 -12.55 -4.98 -5.69
N ILE A 221 -12.17 -4.55 -4.48
CA ILE A 221 -11.58 -5.42 -3.45
C ILE A 221 -12.48 -6.63 -3.12
N GLN A 222 -13.79 -6.53 -3.30
CA GLN A 222 -14.69 -7.67 -3.12
C GLN A 222 -14.23 -8.91 -3.92
N TYR A 223 -13.73 -8.73 -5.16
CA TYR A 223 -13.24 -9.85 -6.00
C TYR A 223 -11.91 -10.42 -5.48
N VAL A 224 -11.08 -9.57 -4.85
CA VAL A 224 -9.87 -10.00 -4.15
C VAL A 224 -10.23 -10.82 -2.92
N ALA A 225 -11.19 -10.35 -2.12
CA ALA A 225 -11.68 -11.06 -0.94
C ALA A 225 -12.30 -12.41 -1.29
N GLU A 226 -13.12 -12.48 -2.35
CA GLU A 226 -13.68 -13.73 -2.87
C GLU A 226 -12.58 -14.73 -3.26
N LYS A 227 -11.52 -14.27 -3.94
CA LYS A 227 -10.41 -15.14 -4.32
C LYS A 227 -9.61 -15.62 -3.11
N ILE A 228 -9.34 -14.78 -2.12
CA ILE A 228 -8.68 -15.21 -0.89
C ILE A 228 -9.56 -16.18 -0.09
N ALA A 229 -10.86 -15.95 -0.03
CA ALA A 229 -11.83 -16.84 0.60
C ALA A 229 -11.78 -18.26 0.00
N GLU A 230 -11.76 -18.36 -1.35
CA GLU A 230 -11.55 -19.63 -2.06
C GLU A 230 -10.24 -20.31 -1.65
N LEU A 231 -9.11 -19.57 -1.62
CA LEU A 231 -7.79 -20.10 -1.32
C LEU A 231 -7.64 -20.57 0.14
N LYS A 232 -8.37 -19.95 1.06
CA LYS A 232 -8.31 -20.23 2.51
C LYS A 232 -9.46 -21.06 3.06
N ALA A 233 -10.40 -21.46 2.22
CA ALA A 233 -11.64 -22.14 2.62
C ALA A 233 -12.42 -21.36 3.71
N MET A 234 -12.55 -20.04 3.53
CA MET A 234 -13.29 -19.09 4.36
C MET A 234 -14.47 -18.49 3.56
N SER A 235 -15.37 -17.77 4.23
CA SER A 235 -16.32 -16.91 3.52
C SER A 235 -15.69 -15.56 3.15
N PRO A 236 -16.15 -14.88 2.09
CA PRO A 236 -15.68 -13.53 1.75
C PRO A 236 -15.89 -12.52 2.88
N GLU A 237 -16.98 -12.64 3.64
CA GLU A 237 -17.31 -11.80 4.78
C GLU A 237 -16.31 -11.96 5.93
N GLU A 238 -15.88 -13.20 6.21
CA GLU A 238 -14.84 -13.49 7.19
C GLU A 238 -13.48 -12.90 6.76
N VAL A 239 -13.11 -13.05 5.48
CA VAL A 239 -11.88 -12.44 4.93
C VAL A 239 -11.93 -10.93 5.09
N ILE A 240 -13.03 -10.27 4.70
CA ILE A 240 -13.18 -8.82 4.83
C ILE A 240 -13.09 -8.39 6.30
N ALA A 241 -13.75 -9.11 7.22
CA ALA A 241 -13.75 -8.75 8.63
C ALA A 241 -12.35 -8.86 9.26
N VAL A 242 -11.60 -9.93 8.95
CA VAL A 242 -10.25 -10.11 9.49
C VAL A 242 -9.27 -9.10 8.87
N THR A 243 -9.32 -8.89 7.56
CA THR A 243 -8.40 -7.97 6.88
C THR A 243 -8.69 -6.50 7.18
N GLU A 244 -9.97 -6.13 7.43
CA GLU A 244 -10.32 -4.81 7.97
C GLU A 244 -9.67 -4.60 9.35
N LYS A 245 -9.79 -5.60 10.25
CA LYS A 245 -9.15 -5.52 11.56
C LYS A 245 -7.64 -5.38 11.44
N ASN A 246 -7.01 -6.18 10.58
CA ASN A 246 -5.56 -6.11 10.32
C ASN A 246 -5.14 -4.72 9.85
N ALA A 247 -5.90 -4.11 8.92
CA ALA A 247 -5.62 -2.77 8.41
C ALA A 247 -5.79 -1.69 9.49
N ARG A 248 -6.80 -1.82 10.37
CA ARG A 248 -6.96 -0.94 11.53
C ARG A 248 -5.82 -1.08 12.51
N ASP A 249 -5.40 -2.31 12.83
CA ASP A 249 -4.25 -2.57 13.70
C ASP A 249 -2.95 -2.03 13.08
N LEU A 250 -2.77 -2.17 11.76
CA LEU A 250 -1.62 -1.66 11.02
C LEU A 250 -1.51 -0.13 11.12
N TYR A 251 -2.59 0.59 10.90
CA TYR A 251 -2.60 2.05 10.81
C TYR A 251 -2.99 2.76 12.11
N GLY A 252 -3.42 2.01 13.14
CA GLY A 252 -3.80 2.56 14.45
C GLY A 252 -5.09 3.41 14.42
N ILE A 253 -6.10 3.03 13.61
CA ILE A 253 -7.36 3.77 13.41
C ILE A 253 -8.62 2.91 13.57
#